data_069817afbebc44db82c68e66c7a7cd75
#
_entry.id   069817afbebc44db82c68e66c7a7cd75
#
_cell.length_a   1.000
_cell.length_b   1.000
_cell.length_c   1.000
_cell.angle_alpha   90.00
_cell.angle_beta   90.00
_cell.angle_gamma   90.00
#
_symmetry.space_group_name_H-M   'P 1'
#
loop_
_entity.id
_entity.type
_entity.pdbx_description
1 polymer ?
#
loop_
_entity_poly.entity_id
_entity_poly.type
_entity_poly.pdbx_seq_one_letter_code
_entity_poly.pdbx_strand_id
1 'polypeptide(L)'
;MENTTGKIIGAAIEVHRALGPGLLESTYQECLCHELVLHSVPFVRQVSVPVIYKGVKLDCGYRPDIVADDVVVEIKSVVGLERIHEAQILTYMKLGQWKLGLLINFNVTMLTKGIRRFIL
;
A
#
# COMPACT_ATOMS: atom_id res chain seq x y z
N MET A 1 -8.93 9.13 -18.73
CA MET A 1 -8.46 7.75 -18.41
C MET A 1 -7.93 7.71 -16.99
N GLU A 2 -8.38 6.75 -16.20
CA GLU A 2 -7.93 6.61 -14.83
C GLU A 2 -6.49 6.11 -14.77
N ASN A 3 -5.67 6.71 -13.93
CA ASN A 3 -4.33 6.22 -13.68
C ASN A 3 -4.34 5.09 -12.64
N THR A 4 -3.22 4.42 -12.45
CA THR A 4 -3.11 3.28 -11.53
C THR A 4 -3.47 3.68 -10.10
N THR A 5 -3.02 4.84 -9.64
CA THR A 5 -3.34 5.33 -8.30
C THR A 5 -4.85 5.46 -8.09
N GLY A 6 -5.55 6.05 -9.05
CA GLY A 6 -7.00 6.20 -9.00
C GLY A 6 -7.72 4.86 -8.96
N LYS A 7 -7.25 3.89 -9.75
CA LYS A 7 -7.83 2.54 -9.77
C LYS A 7 -7.64 1.82 -8.43
N ILE A 8 -6.47 1.95 -7.83
CA ILE A 8 -6.20 1.34 -6.53
C ILE A 8 -7.10 1.96 -5.46
N ILE A 9 -7.22 3.28 -5.43
CA ILE A 9 -8.09 3.97 -4.48
C ILE A 9 -9.54 3.54 -4.67
N GLY A 10 -10.00 3.45 -5.91
CA GLY A 10 -11.36 2.99 -6.21
C GLY A 10 -11.60 1.57 -5.71
N ALA A 11 -10.63 0.68 -5.92
CA ALA A 11 -10.72 -0.70 -5.42
C ALA A 11 -10.76 -0.73 -3.88
N ALA A 12 -9.91 0.07 -3.24
CA ALA A 12 -9.87 0.15 -1.77
C ALA A 12 -11.21 0.67 -1.21
N ILE A 13 -11.82 1.65 -1.86
CA ILE A 13 -13.13 2.18 -1.46
C ILE A 13 -14.19 1.07 -1.55
N GLU A 14 -14.17 0.27 -2.61
CA GLU A 14 -15.09 -0.87 -2.75
C GLU A 14 -14.93 -1.86 -1.60
N VAL A 15 -13.70 -2.22 -1.26
CA VAL A 15 -13.41 -3.13 -0.14
C VAL A 15 -13.94 -2.54 1.16
N HIS A 16 -13.65 -1.27 1.43
CA HIS A 16 -14.05 -0.62 2.67
C HIS A 16 -15.58 -0.48 2.76
N ARG A 17 -16.23 -0.20 1.64
CA ARG A 17 -17.70 -0.12 1.57
C ARG A 17 -18.34 -1.45 1.96
N ALA A 18 -17.75 -2.56 1.51
CA ALA A 18 -18.27 -3.90 1.80
C ALA A 18 -18.00 -4.35 3.24
N LEU A 19 -16.81 -4.04 3.77
CA LEU A 19 -16.34 -4.62 5.03
C LEU A 19 -16.38 -3.67 6.22
N GLY A 20 -16.26 -2.37 5.99
CA GLY A 20 -16.14 -1.39 7.08
C GLY A 20 -14.81 -1.49 7.82
N PRO A 21 -14.66 -0.71 8.91
CA PRO A 21 -13.46 -0.76 9.76
C PRO A 21 -13.47 -1.97 10.69
N GLY A 22 -12.34 -2.19 11.38
CA GLY A 22 -12.26 -3.11 12.51
C GLY A 22 -11.72 -4.50 12.20
N LEU A 23 -11.30 -4.77 10.95
CA LEU A 23 -10.75 -6.06 10.58
C LEU A 23 -9.23 -6.04 10.63
N LEU A 24 -8.62 -7.22 10.45
CA LEU A 24 -7.17 -7.38 10.41
C LEU A 24 -6.59 -6.79 9.13
N GLU A 25 -5.36 -6.30 9.20
CA GLU A 25 -4.61 -5.83 8.02
C GLU A 25 -4.59 -6.88 6.91
N SER A 26 -4.31 -8.14 7.29
CA SER A 26 -4.22 -9.24 6.32
C SER A 26 -5.54 -9.47 5.58
N THR A 27 -6.66 -9.27 6.25
CA THR A 27 -7.98 -9.40 5.61
C THR A 27 -8.17 -8.33 4.55
N TYR A 28 -7.86 -7.08 4.87
CA TYR A 28 -7.96 -5.98 3.91
C TYR A 28 -7.02 -6.18 2.73
N GLN A 29 -5.81 -6.67 2.98
CA GLN A 29 -4.85 -6.94 1.93
C GLN A 29 -5.37 -7.99 0.95
N GLU A 30 -5.89 -9.11 1.46
CA GLU A 30 -6.46 -10.16 0.62
C GLU A 30 -7.62 -9.63 -0.22
N CYS A 31 -8.51 -8.87 0.40
CA CYS A 31 -9.68 -8.35 -0.30
C CYS A 31 -9.30 -7.28 -1.33
N LEU A 32 -8.32 -6.43 -1.00
CA LEU A 32 -7.84 -5.44 -1.96
C LEU A 32 -7.18 -6.11 -3.17
N CYS A 33 -6.35 -7.13 -2.95
CA CYS A 33 -5.74 -7.87 -4.05
C CYS A 33 -6.80 -8.50 -4.95
N HIS A 34 -7.84 -9.10 -4.37
CA HIS A 34 -8.95 -9.66 -5.15
C HIS A 34 -9.68 -8.58 -5.95
N GLU A 35 -9.92 -7.44 -5.32
CA GLU A 35 -10.60 -6.32 -5.97
C GLU A 35 -9.77 -5.76 -7.13
N LEU A 36 -8.43 -5.70 -6.96
CA LEU A 36 -7.54 -5.28 -8.05
C LEU A 36 -7.60 -6.23 -9.24
N VAL A 37 -7.71 -7.54 -8.99
CA VAL A 37 -7.93 -8.52 -10.07
C VAL A 37 -9.23 -8.21 -10.81
N LEU A 38 -10.32 -7.95 -10.08
CA LEU A 38 -11.61 -7.63 -10.68
C LEU A 38 -11.56 -6.36 -11.53
N HIS A 39 -10.71 -5.41 -11.17
CA HIS A 39 -10.52 -4.16 -11.90
C HIS A 39 -9.46 -4.26 -12.99
N SER A 40 -8.89 -5.44 -13.21
CA SER A 40 -7.84 -5.70 -14.20
C SER A 40 -6.59 -4.83 -13.97
N VAL A 41 -6.23 -4.60 -12.71
CA VAL A 41 -5.01 -3.87 -12.35
C VAL A 41 -3.90 -4.89 -12.05
N PRO A 42 -2.85 -4.95 -12.87
CA PRO A 42 -1.72 -5.85 -12.58
C PRO A 42 -0.98 -5.38 -11.32
N PHE A 43 -0.59 -6.33 -10.49
CA PHE A 43 0.15 -6.03 -9.27
C PHE A 43 0.99 -7.23 -8.86
N VAL A 44 1.95 -6.99 -7.97
CA VAL A 44 2.71 -8.03 -7.28
C VAL A 44 2.60 -7.81 -5.78
N ARG A 45 2.71 -8.89 -5.03
CA ARG A 45 2.58 -8.89 -3.57
C ARG A 45 3.92 -9.21 -2.94
N GLN A 46 4.19 -8.58 -1.78
CA GLN A 46 5.31 -8.96 -0.93
C GLN A 46 6.66 -8.98 -1.66
N VAL A 47 6.88 -7.97 -2.49
CA VAL A 47 8.14 -7.83 -3.24
C VAL A 47 9.28 -7.61 -2.26
N SER A 48 10.35 -8.40 -2.40
CA SER A 48 11.54 -8.22 -1.58
C SER A 48 12.29 -6.97 -1.99
N VAL A 49 12.57 -6.10 -1.02
CA VAL A 49 13.31 -4.85 -1.26
C VAL A 49 14.60 -4.89 -0.45
N PRO A 50 15.75 -5.01 -1.11
CA PRO A 50 17.02 -5.09 -0.41
C PRO A 50 17.47 -3.73 0.09
N VAL A 51 18.27 -3.75 1.14
CA VAL A 51 19.00 -2.57 1.64
C VAL A 51 20.40 -2.61 1.08
N ILE A 52 20.85 -1.49 0.50
CA ILE A 52 22.24 -1.35 0.08
C ILE A 52 22.97 -0.63 1.19
N TYR A 53 23.88 -1.34 1.85
CA TYR A 53 24.65 -0.77 2.95
C TYR A 53 26.13 -0.90 2.66
N LYS A 54 26.80 0.24 2.56
CA LYS A 54 28.22 0.32 2.24
C LYS A 54 28.60 -0.54 1.03
N GLY A 55 27.79 -0.45 -0.03
CA GLY A 55 28.01 -1.16 -1.27
C GLY A 55 27.58 -2.63 -1.28
N VAL A 56 27.04 -3.13 -0.17
CA VAL A 56 26.60 -4.53 -0.07
C VAL A 56 25.06 -4.58 -0.09
N LYS A 57 24.53 -5.48 -0.93
CA LYS A 57 23.09 -5.71 -1.07
C LYS A 57 22.65 -6.74 -0.03
N LEU A 58 21.82 -6.32 0.90
CA LEU A 58 21.37 -7.15 2.02
C LEU A 58 19.86 -7.35 1.96
N ASP A 59 19.41 -8.60 2.09
CA ASP A 59 17.99 -8.90 2.26
C ASP A 59 17.66 -8.81 3.75
N CYS A 60 16.97 -7.75 4.13
CA CYS A 60 16.60 -7.50 5.52
C CYS A 60 15.12 -7.78 5.78
N GLY A 61 14.45 -8.46 4.85
CA GLY A 61 13.05 -8.84 5.03
C GLY A 61 12.03 -7.74 4.76
N TYR A 62 12.45 -6.62 4.15
CA TYR A 62 11.50 -5.57 3.81
C TYR A 62 10.67 -6.00 2.59
N ARG A 63 9.35 -6.01 2.76
CA ARG A 63 8.42 -6.43 1.72
C ARG A 63 7.17 -5.55 1.78
N PRO A 64 7.07 -4.53 0.92
CA PRO A 64 5.83 -3.77 0.82
C PRO A 64 4.66 -4.68 0.44
N ASP A 65 3.46 -4.31 0.90
CA ASP A 65 2.30 -5.18 0.74
C ASP A 65 1.96 -5.42 -0.73
N ILE A 66 1.88 -4.35 -1.51
CA ILE A 66 1.48 -4.42 -2.92
C ILE A 66 2.29 -3.41 -3.71
N VAL A 67 2.68 -3.80 -4.93
CA VAL A 67 3.26 -2.87 -5.91
C VAL A 67 2.50 -3.03 -7.22
N ALA A 68 1.99 -1.94 -7.75
CA ALA A 68 1.31 -1.89 -9.04
C ALA A 68 1.89 -0.73 -9.85
N ASP A 69 2.50 -1.03 -11.01
CA ASP A 69 3.27 -0.06 -11.78
C ASP A 69 4.30 0.62 -10.88
N ASP A 70 4.30 1.95 -10.81
CA ASP A 70 5.18 2.75 -9.96
C ASP A 70 4.62 3.01 -8.56
N VAL A 71 3.52 2.36 -8.19
CA VAL A 71 2.80 2.66 -6.95
C VAL A 71 3.05 1.58 -5.91
N VAL A 72 3.64 1.98 -4.79
CA VAL A 72 3.76 1.15 -3.60
C VAL A 72 2.54 1.36 -2.72
N VAL A 73 1.91 0.28 -2.27
CA VAL A 73 0.74 0.35 -1.41
C VAL A 73 1.04 -0.34 -0.09
N GLU A 74 0.87 0.40 1.00
CA GLU A 74 0.95 -0.14 2.37
C GLU A 74 -0.41 -0.06 3.03
N ILE A 75 -0.84 -1.18 3.59
CA ILE A 75 -2.14 -1.33 4.23
C ILE A 75 -1.95 -1.35 5.74
N LYS A 76 -2.78 -0.57 6.42
CA LYS A 76 -2.81 -0.52 7.88
C LYS A 76 -4.24 -0.70 8.39
N SER A 77 -4.36 -1.19 9.62
CA SER A 77 -5.62 -1.24 10.34
C SER A 77 -5.30 -0.84 11.78
N VAL A 78 -5.15 0.47 11.99
CA VAL A 78 -4.67 1.06 13.23
C VAL A 78 -5.60 2.19 13.67
N VAL A 79 -5.49 2.59 14.93
CA VAL A 79 -6.32 3.67 15.49
C VAL A 79 -6.06 4.99 14.73
N GLY A 80 -4.80 5.25 14.37
CA GLY A 80 -4.44 6.43 13.59
C GLY A 80 -3.08 6.22 12.93
N LEU A 81 -2.91 6.80 11.75
CA LEU A 81 -1.64 6.76 11.07
C LEU A 81 -0.65 7.68 11.79
N GLU A 82 0.56 7.19 12.01
CA GLU A 82 1.62 7.87 12.71
C GLU A 82 2.77 8.20 11.76
N ARG A 83 3.68 9.06 12.21
CA ARG A 83 4.85 9.45 11.42
C ARG A 83 5.72 8.26 11.04
N ILE A 84 5.80 7.24 11.90
CA ILE A 84 6.59 6.05 11.58
C ILE A 84 6.00 5.27 10.42
N HIS A 85 4.68 5.25 10.28
CA HIS A 85 4.02 4.63 9.13
C HIS A 85 4.38 5.34 7.82
N GLU A 86 4.41 6.68 7.86
CA GLU A 86 4.79 7.48 6.69
C GLU A 86 6.26 7.30 6.35
N ALA A 87 7.13 7.27 7.36
CA ALA A 87 8.55 7.04 7.16
C ALA A 87 8.80 5.67 6.52
N GLN A 88 8.04 4.66 6.92
CA GLN A 88 8.18 3.31 6.38
C GLN A 88 7.88 3.26 4.89
N ILE A 89 6.75 3.85 4.45
CA ILE A 89 6.42 3.82 3.03
C ILE A 89 7.41 4.64 2.20
N LEU A 90 7.85 5.78 2.73
CA LEU A 90 8.88 6.59 2.05
C LEU A 90 10.18 5.82 1.89
N THR A 91 10.56 5.03 2.89
CA THR A 91 11.74 4.18 2.82
C THR A 91 11.59 3.13 1.73
N TYR A 92 10.44 2.46 1.65
CA TYR A 92 10.18 1.51 0.58
C TYR A 92 10.27 2.15 -0.80
N MET A 93 9.69 3.34 -0.95
CA MET A 93 9.74 4.06 -2.22
C MET A 93 11.18 4.35 -2.64
N LYS A 94 12.02 4.77 -1.70
CA LYS A 94 13.43 5.06 -1.99
C LYS A 94 14.21 3.79 -2.33
N LEU A 95 14.06 2.75 -1.53
CA LEU A 95 14.80 1.50 -1.73
C LEU A 95 14.40 0.82 -3.03
N GLY A 96 13.13 0.81 -3.37
CA GLY A 96 12.63 0.18 -4.58
C GLY A 96 12.58 1.09 -5.79
N GLN A 97 12.89 2.36 -5.62
CA GLN A 97 12.82 3.38 -6.69
C GLN A 97 11.42 3.52 -7.27
N TRP A 98 10.41 3.40 -6.44
CA TRP A 98 9.02 3.65 -6.82
C TRP A 98 8.66 5.09 -6.52
N LYS A 99 8.07 5.77 -7.49
CA LYS A 99 7.83 7.21 -7.41
C LYS A 99 6.57 7.60 -6.66
N LEU A 100 5.62 6.70 -6.56
CA LEU A 100 4.33 6.96 -5.94
C LEU A 100 4.09 6.00 -4.79
N GLY A 101 3.41 6.48 -3.76
CA GLY A 101 3.05 5.65 -2.61
C GLY A 101 1.64 5.95 -2.12
N LEU A 102 0.96 4.91 -1.69
CA LEU A 102 -0.35 4.98 -1.05
C LEU A 102 -0.29 4.28 0.29
N LEU A 103 -0.53 5.04 1.34
CA LEU A 103 -0.67 4.49 2.69
C LEU A 103 -2.17 4.51 3.01
N ILE A 104 -2.76 3.33 3.22
CA ILE A 104 -4.20 3.18 3.37
C ILE A 104 -4.49 2.56 4.72
N ASN A 105 -5.13 3.32 5.60
CA ASN A 105 -5.64 2.83 6.86
C ASN A 105 -7.12 2.53 6.72
N PHE A 106 -7.48 1.24 6.77
CA PHE A 106 -8.86 0.80 6.63
C PHE A 106 -9.67 0.96 7.92
N ASN A 107 -9.00 1.18 9.05
CA ASN A 107 -9.69 1.28 10.35
C ASN A 107 -10.23 2.70 10.59
N VAL A 108 -11.03 3.17 9.66
CA VAL A 108 -11.66 4.49 9.68
C VAL A 108 -13.10 4.37 9.25
N THR A 109 -13.93 5.34 9.62
CA THR A 109 -15.34 5.34 9.22
C THR A 109 -15.53 5.74 7.76
N MET A 110 -14.63 6.58 7.23
CA MET A 110 -14.66 7.03 5.84
C MET A 110 -13.27 6.85 5.27
N LEU A 111 -13.12 5.99 4.26
CA LEU A 111 -11.80 5.59 3.78
C LEU A 111 -10.96 6.75 3.25
N THR A 112 -11.58 7.74 2.63
CA THR A 112 -10.86 8.91 2.12
C THR A 112 -10.06 9.64 3.21
N LYS A 113 -10.46 9.51 4.47
CA LYS A 113 -9.72 10.08 5.60
C LYS A 113 -8.56 9.21 6.05
N GLY A 114 -8.49 7.97 5.58
CA GLY A 114 -7.42 7.02 5.91
C GLY A 114 -6.37 6.89 4.81
N ILE A 115 -6.48 7.63 3.72
CA ILE A 115 -5.55 7.53 2.60
C ILE A 115 -4.58 8.69 2.62
N ARG A 116 -3.30 8.37 2.48
CA ARG A 116 -2.24 9.37 2.29
C ARG A 116 -1.43 9.02 1.05
N ARG A 117 -1.17 10.02 0.22
CA ARG A 117 -0.41 9.88 -1.01
C ARG A 117 0.97 10.48 -0.85
N PHE A 118 1.94 9.82 -1.45
CA PHE A 118 3.33 10.27 -1.42
C PHE A 118 3.89 10.29 -2.84
N ILE A 119 4.70 11.29 -3.12
CA ILE A 119 5.43 11.42 -4.38
C ILE A 119 6.90 11.60 -4.03
N LEU A 120 7.73 10.79 -4.64
CA LEU A 120 9.17 10.86 -4.41
C LEU A 120 9.84 11.78 -5.44
#